data_9af96c45a8a5c7840f33670f1a6e29ae
#
_entry.id   9af96c45a8a5c7840f33670f1a6e29ae
#
_cell.length_a   1.000
_cell.length_b   1.000
_cell.length_c   1.000
_cell.angle_alpha   90.00
_cell.angle_beta   90.00
_cell.angle_gamma   90.00
#
_symmetry.space_group_name_H-M   'P 1'
#
loop_
_entity.id
_entity.type
_entity.pdbx_description
1 polymer ?
#
loop_
_entity_poly.entity_id
_entity_poly.type
_entity_poly.pdbx_seq_one_letter_code
_entity_poly.pdbx_strand_id
1 'polypeptide(L)'
;VNACSQPGEAVIIFSPVYHSFARIIKANDRRVHASPMRIKDGRFKMDLDALVASLTGDEKIMFLCSPHNPGGRVWSAEELRNVALFCETHDIILVSDEVHHDLIMPGHSHTILAKVAPEISRRLITLVATSKTFNIAGIETGSMLIPDPALRQRVARVRHAMNISNNRFGMLMAEAAYRGGDEWLDKLIPYLDANRKLLNEAIDGIQGLSVMNLEATYLAWVDFSGTGMKREEFIERLRHVGLAPSEGRAFGPEGELCMRFNIACRHALLDEAMARLADAFTDLQ
;
A
#
# COMPACT_ATOMS: atom_id res chain seq x y z
N VAL A 1 -16.52 1.15 -3.68
CA VAL A 1 -17.33 -0.03 -3.35
C VAL A 1 -18.76 0.17 -3.80
N ASN A 2 -19.55 1.03 -3.18
CA ASN A 2 -21.01 1.22 -3.40
C ASN A 2 -21.44 1.55 -4.83
N ALA A 3 -20.56 2.15 -5.62
CA ALA A 3 -20.86 2.45 -7.02
C ALA A 3 -20.70 1.25 -7.96
N CYS A 4 -19.95 0.22 -7.56
CA CYS A 4 -19.50 -0.82 -8.47
C CYS A 4 -19.85 -2.25 -8.01
N SER A 5 -20.53 -2.38 -6.87
CA SER A 5 -20.98 -3.67 -6.35
C SER A 5 -22.25 -3.54 -5.54
N GLN A 6 -22.93 -4.66 -5.30
CA GLN A 6 -24.10 -4.78 -4.43
C GLN A 6 -23.70 -5.43 -3.08
N PRO A 7 -24.49 -5.24 -2.00
CA PRO A 7 -24.32 -5.99 -0.76
C PRO A 7 -24.23 -7.51 -1.01
N GLY A 8 -23.30 -8.18 -0.32
CA GLY A 8 -23.04 -9.62 -0.48
C GLY A 8 -22.06 -9.98 -1.59
N GLU A 9 -21.83 -9.13 -2.59
CA GLU A 9 -20.82 -9.37 -3.62
C GLU A 9 -19.39 -9.23 -3.07
N ALA A 10 -18.40 -9.77 -3.77
CA ALA A 10 -17.04 -9.82 -3.34
C ALA A 10 -16.16 -8.74 -3.96
N VAL A 11 -15.16 -8.32 -3.19
CA VAL A 11 -14.07 -7.42 -3.63
C VAL A 11 -12.75 -8.12 -3.40
N ILE A 12 -11.94 -8.23 -4.46
CA ILE A 12 -10.62 -8.87 -4.42
C ILE A 12 -9.60 -7.89 -3.85
N ILE A 13 -8.73 -8.39 -2.98
CA ILE A 13 -7.50 -7.73 -2.51
C ILE A 13 -6.35 -8.72 -2.51
N PHE A 14 -5.12 -8.26 -2.78
CA PHE A 14 -3.90 -9.06 -2.62
C PHE A 14 -3.34 -8.87 -1.21
N SER A 15 -3.47 -9.90 -0.37
CA SER A 15 -3.07 -9.87 1.04
C SER A 15 -1.59 -10.29 1.21
N PRO A 16 -0.82 -9.68 2.15
CA PRO A 16 -1.20 -8.59 3.03
C PRO A 16 -1.24 -7.25 2.27
N VAL A 17 -2.19 -6.37 2.60
CA VAL A 17 -2.36 -5.08 1.94
C VAL A 17 -2.92 -4.04 2.93
N TYR A 18 -2.92 -2.78 2.54
CA TYR A 18 -3.45 -1.67 3.33
C TYR A 18 -4.78 -2.03 4.01
N HIS A 19 -4.75 -2.08 5.34
CA HIS A 19 -5.82 -2.62 6.19
C HIS A 19 -7.19 -1.95 5.98
N SER A 20 -7.20 -0.68 5.52
CA SER A 20 -8.47 0.01 5.25
C SER A 20 -9.24 -0.57 4.08
N PHE A 21 -8.61 -1.30 3.15
CA PHE A 21 -9.34 -1.96 2.07
C PHE A 21 -10.33 -2.98 2.62
N ALA A 22 -9.86 -3.93 3.41
CA ALA A 22 -10.74 -4.93 4.03
C ALA A 22 -11.81 -4.30 4.94
N ARG A 23 -11.42 -3.26 5.71
CA ARG A 23 -12.35 -2.53 6.57
C ARG A 23 -13.48 -1.87 5.79
N ILE A 24 -13.15 -1.15 4.71
CA ILE A 24 -14.15 -0.45 3.87
C ILE A 24 -15.06 -1.45 3.15
N ILE A 25 -14.51 -2.54 2.63
CA ILE A 25 -15.28 -3.61 1.98
C ILE A 25 -16.34 -4.15 2.94
N LYS A 26 -15.93 -4.57 4.13
CA LYS A 26 -16.81 -5.14 5.18
C LYS A 26 -17.84 -4.12 5.70
N ALA A 27 -17.40 -2.87 5.92
CA ALA A 27 -18.28 -1.79 6.41
C ALA A 27 -19.39 -1.40 5.42
N ASN A 28 -19.28 -1.84 4.18
CA ASN A 28 -20.30 -1.65 3.14
C ASN A 28 -21.00 -2.97 2.76
N ASP A 29 -21.02 -3.96 3.64
CA ASP A 29 -21.69 -5.25 3.46
C ASP A 29 -21.22 -6.05 2.23
N ARG A 30 -19.94 -5.91 1.83
CA ARG A 30 -19.31 -6.72 0.80
C ARG A 30 -18.39 -7.74 1.42
N ARG A 31 -18.17 -8.85 0.71
CA ARG A 31 -17.23 -9.88 1.12
C ARG A 31 -15.81 -9.52 0.65
N VAL A 32 -14.83 -9.80 1.49
CA VAL A 32 -13.41 -9.69 1.10
C VAL A 32 -13.02 -11.03 0.48
N HIS A 33 -12.59 -11.01 -0.79
CA HIS A 33 -11.88 -12.11 -1.41
C HIS A 33 -10.38 -11.81 -1.34
N ALA A 34 -9.72 -12.32 -0.31
CA ALA A 34 -8.28 -12.14 -0.13
C ALA A 34 -7.52 -13.19 -0.95
N SER A 35 -6.64 -12.72 -1.84
CA SER A 35 -5.67 -13.54 -2.57
C SER A 35 -4.31 -13.40 -1.89
N PRO A 36 -3.81 -14.43 -1.19
CA PRO A 36 -2.52 -14.37 -0.53
C PRO A 36 -1.38 -14.19 -1.52
N MET A 37 -0.52 -13.21 -1.28
CA MET A 37 0.71 -13.05 -2.06
C MET A 37 1.79 -13.99 -1.54
N ARG A 38 2.67 -14.42 -2.43
CA ARG A 38 3.88 -15.17 -2.08
C ARG A 38 5.07 -14.24 -1.95
N ILE A 39 6.01 -14.59 -1.08
CA ILE A 39 7.32 -13.92 -1.03
C ILE A 39 8.28 -14.74 -1.90
N LYS A 40 8.91 -14.05 -2.85
CA LYS A 40 9.98 -14.60 -3.69
C LYS A 40 11.08 -13.55 -3.86
N ASP A 41 12.31 -13.93 -3.58
CA ASP A 41 13.48 -13.04 -3.68
C ASP A 41 13.30 -11.73 -2.87
N GLY A 42 12.76 -11.82 -1.64
CA GLY A 42 12.49 -10.68 -0.77
C GLY A 42 11.38 -9.74 -1.25
N ARG A 43 10.48 -10.20 -2.14
CA ARG A 43 9.42 -9.40 -2.75
C ARG A 43 8.08 -10.13 -2.73
N PHE A 44 6.99 -9.40 -2.55
CA PHE A 44 5.66 -9.94 -2.80
C PHE A 44 5.43 -10.22 -4.28
N LYS A 45 4.76 -11.31 -4.58
CA LYS A 45 4.31 -11.73 -5.91
C LYS A 45 2.83 -12.05 -5.87
N MET A 46 2.07 -11.49 -6.80
CA MET A 46 0.67 -11.85 -7.03
C MET A 46 0.61 -13.22 -7.71
N ASP A 47 -0.31 -14.08 -7.26
CA ASP A 47 -0.57 -15.41 -7.85
C ASP A 47 -1.94 -15.38 -8.53
N LEU A 48 -1.96 -14.97 -9.80
CA LEU A 48 -3.22 -14.86 -10.54
C LEU A 48 -3.82 -16.22 -10.88
N ASP A 49 -3.01 -17.27 -11.03
CA ASP A 49 -3.53 -18.63 -11.30
C ASP A 49 -4.27 -19.17 -10.08
N ALA A 50 -3.69 -19.00 -8.88
CA ALA A 50 -4.38 -19.36 -7.65
C ALA A 50 -5.64 -18.52 -7.43
N LEU A 51 -5.61 -17.24 -7.81
CA LEU A 51 -6.78 -16.36 -7.73
C LEU A 51 -7.88 -16.85 -8.67
N VAL A 52 -7.58 -17.20 -9.94
CA VAL A 52 -8.55 -17.77 -10.89
C VAL A 52 -9.20 -19.01 -10.31
N ALA A 53 -8.41 -19.92 -9.73
CA ALA A 53 -8.89 -21.17 -9.14
C ALA A 53 -9.82 -20.95 -7.92
N SER A 54 -9.78 -19.78 -7.28
CA SER A 54 -10.57 -19.45 -6.09
C SER A 54 -11.80 -18.55 -6.36
N LEU A 55 -11.99 -18.11 -7.62
CA LEU A 55 -13.14 -17.26 -7.98
C LEU A 55 -14.47 -17.98 -7.74
N THR A 56 -15.44 -17.25 -7.20
CA THR A 56 -16.80 -17.72 -6.93
C THR A 56 -17.82 -17.16 -7.93
N GLY A 57 -17.41 -16.17 -8.77
CA GLY A 57 -18.22 -15.56 -9.83
C GLY A 57 -18.99 -14.30 -9.39
N ASP A 58 -18.91 -13.94 -8.13
CA ASP A 58 -19.54 -12.74 -7.57
C ASP A 58 -18.54 -11.62 -7.22
N GLU A 59 -17.29 -11.76 -7.63
CA GLU A 59 -16.28 -10.72 -7.55
C GLU A 59 -16.58 -9.61 -8.56
N LYS A 60 -16.71 -8.36 -8.08
CA LYS A 60 -17.08 -7.21 -8.92
C LYS A 60 -16.00 -6.13 -8.97
N ILE A 61 -15.14 -6.11 -7.99
CA ILE A 61 -14.10 -5.10 -7.84
C ILE A 61 -12.80 -5.79 -7.43
N MET A 62 -11.67 -5.29 -7.94
CA MET A 62 -10.34 -5.59 -7.42
C MET A 62 -9.69 -4.29 -6.95
N PHE A 63 -9.13 -4.29 -5.73
CA PHE A 63 -8.28 -3.22 -5.24
C PHE A 63 -6.81 -3.62 -5.40
N LEU A 64 -6.10 -2.87 -6.23
CA LEU A 64 -4.65 -2.99 -6.41
C LEU A 64 -3.94 -1.82 -5.74
N CYS A 65 -3.02 -2.08 -4.82
CA CYS A 65 -2.16 -1.08 -4.22
C CYS A 65 -0.86 -0.98 -5.03
N SER A 66 -0.59 0.17 -5.66
CA SER A 66 0.55 0.37 -6.59
C SER A 66 1.09 1.80 -6.49
N PRO A 67 2.25 2.06 -5.87
CA PRO A 67 3.11 1.12 -5.14
C PRO A 67 2.46 0.44 -3.96
N HIS A 68 2.95 -0.75 -3.61
CA HIS A 68 2.31 -1.61 -2.64
C HIS A 68 2.64 -1.21 -1.19
N ASN A 69 1.62 -1.09 -0.36
CA ASN A 69 1.68 -0.94 1.09
C ASN A 69 1.02 -2.18 1.75
N PRO A 70 1.73 -2.95 2.57
CA PRO A 70 2.92 -2.57 3.35
C PRO A 70 4.28 -2.93 2.73
N GLY A 71 4.36 -3.72 1.67
CA GLY A 71 5.60 -4.31 1.18
C GLY A 71 6.54 -3.35 0.42
N GLY A 72 6.14 -2.10 0.19
CA GLY A 72 6.98 -1.10 -0.49
C GLY A 72 7.37 -1.45 -1.92
N ARG A 73 6.59 -2.31 -2.58
CA ARG A 73 6.92 -2.84 -3.89
C ARG A 73 6.39 -1.98 -5.04
N VAL A 74 7.18 -1.86 -6.12
CA VAL A 74 6.76 -1.32 -7.43
C VAL A 74 6.47 -2.48 -8.38
N TRP A 75 5.27 -2.50 -8.96
CA TRP A 75 4.86 -3.53 -9.92
C TRP A 75 5.43 -3.25 -11.31
N SER A 76 5.90 -4.29 -11.99
CA SER A 76 6.36 -4.19 -13.37
C SER A 76 5.20 -3.96 -14.34
N ALA A 77 5.51 -3.44 -15.53
CA ALA A 77 4.52 -3.28 -16.60
C ALA A 77 3.84 -4.60 -16.99
N GLU A 78 4.58 -5.71 -16.95
CA GLU A 78 4.04 -7.05 -17.23
C GLU A 78 3.04 -7.49 -16.16
N GLU A 79 3.39 -7.35 -14.87
CA GLU A 79 2.47 -7.69 -13.76
C GLU A 79 1.20 -6.87 -13.82
N LEU A 80 1.30 -5.57 -14.12
CA LEU A 80 0.14 -4.69 -14.25
C LEU A 80 -0.74 -5.05 -15.45
N ARG A 81 -0.15 -5.42 -16.60
CA ARG A 81 -0.92 -5.92 -17.76
C ARG A 81 -1.64 -7.21 -17.45
N ASN A 82 -1.00 -8.13 -16.73
CA ASN A 82 -1.61 -9.40 -16.35
C ASN A 82 -2.80 -9.18 -15.39
N VAL A 83 -2.70 -8.26 -14.45
CA VAL A 83 -3.82 -7.84 -13.57
C VAL A 83 -4.94 -7.19 -14.39
N ALA A 84 -4.62 -6.31 -15.34
CA ALA A 84 -5.61 -5.68 -16.21
C ALA A 84 -6.34 -6.72 -17.08
N LEU A 85 -5.60 -7.64 -17.71
CA LEU A 85 -6.17 -8.73 -18.51
C LEU A 85 -7.07 -9.64 -17.67
N PHE A 86 -6.66 -9.98 -16.43
CA PHE A 86 -7.49 -10.73 -15.50
C PHE A 86 -8.81 -9.99 -15.25
N CYS A 87 -8.79 -8.71 -14.94
CA CYS A 87 -9.99 -7.92 -14.68
C CYS A 87 -10.89 -7.79 -15.92
N GLU A 88 -10.30 -7.66 -17.10
CA GLU A 88 -11.04 -7.65 -18.38
C GLU A 88 -11.74 -8.99 -18.63
N THR A 89 -11.03 -10.10 -18.45
CA THR A 89 -11.53 -11.46 -18.69
C THR A 89 -12.69 -11.83 -17.77
N HIS A 90 -12.64 -11.37 -16.50
CA HIS A 90 -13.62 -11.74 -15.48
C HIS A 90 -14.67 -10.65 -15.19
N ASP A 91 -14.77 -9.62 -16.03
CA ASP A 91 -15.76 -8.52 -15.88
C ASP A 91 -15.65 -7.75 -14.54
N ILE A 92 -14.42 -7.55 -14.05
CA ILE A 92 -14.10 -6.94 -12.76
C ILE A 92 -13.68 -5.47 -12.94
N ILE A 93 -14.19 -4.57 -12.11
CA ILE A 93 -13.71 -3.17 -12.03
C ILE A 93 -12.38 -3.14 -11.27
N LEU A 94 -11.34 -2.61 -11.90
CA LEU A 94 -10.04 -2.44 -11.29
C LEU A 94 -9.91 -1.04 -10.66
N VAL A 95 -9.66 -1.01 -9.36
CA VAL A 95 -9.31 0.21 -8.62
C VAL A 95 -7.82 0.16 -8.33
N SER A 96 -7.04 0.96 -9.06
CA SER A 96 -5.61 1.13 -8.85
C SER A 96 -5.37 2.27 -7.85
N ASP A 97 -4.94 1.91 -6.65
CA ASP A 97 -4.56 2.89 -5.62
C ASP A 97 -3.10 3.28 -5.83
N GLU A 98 -2.89 4.41 -6.50
CA GLU A 98 -1.59 4.95 -6.85
C GLU A 98 -1.18 6.15 -5.96
N VAL A 99 -1.70 6.25 -4.74
CA VAL A 99 -1.45 7.41 -3.84
C VAL A 99 0.02 7.56 -3.40
N HIS A 100 0.84 6.53 -3.58
CA HIS A 100 2.27 6.54 -3.28
C HIS A 100 3.16 6.72 -4.53
N HIS A 101 2.60 7.05 -5.69
CA HIS A 101 3.27 7.03 -6.99
C HIS A 101 4.53 7.91 -7.10
N ASP A 102 4.64 8.99 -6.32
CA ASP A 102 5.82 9.87 -6.30
C ASP A 102 6.95 9.37 -5.38
N LEU A 103 6.62 8.50 -4.43
CA LEU A 103 7.53 8.07 -3.36
C LEU A 103 8.32 6.83 -3.79
N ILE A 104 9.17 7.00 -4.79
CA ILE A 104 9.92 5.91 -5.42
C ILE A 104 11.39 6.01 -5.04
N MET A 105 11.96 4.93 -4.52
CA MET A 105 13.36 4.89 -4.11
C MET A 105 14.30 4.88 -5.33
N PRO A 106 15.53 5.40 -5.19
CA PRO A 106 16.51 5.42 -6.27
C PRO A 106 16.71 4.06 -6.91
N GLY A 107 16.81 4.02 -8.24
CA GLY A 107 16.95 2.78 -9.03
C GLY A 107 15.63 2.10 -9.40
N HIS A 108 14.50 2.63 -8.95
CA HIS A 108 13.16 2.13 -9.28
C HIS A 108 12.34 3.19 -10.01
N SER A 109 11.24 2.77 -10.64
CA SER A 109 10.29 3.68 -11.30
C SER A 109 8.87 3.17 -11.16
N HIS A 110 7.93 4.07 -10.87
CA HIS A 110 6.51 3.74 -10.86
C HIS A 110 5.99 3.53 -12.28
N THR A 111 5.19 2.49 -12.45
CA THR A 111 4.51 2.21 -13.71
C THR A 111 3.02 2.57 -13.57
N ILE A 112 2.58 3.57 -14.33
CA ILE A 112 1.17 3.99 -14.36
C ILE A 112 0.34 2.93 -15.08
N LEU A 113 -0.60 2.30 -14.38
CA LEU A 113 -1.41 1.21 -14.91
C LEU A 113 -2.18 1.63 -16.17
N ALA A 114 -2.84 2.78 -16.15
CA ALA A 114 -3.58 3.31 -17.29
C ALA A 114 -2.73 3.50 -18.57
N LYS A 115 -1.40 3.69 -18.42
CA LYS A 115 -0.48 3.87 -19.54
C LYS A 115 -0.04 2.55 -20.15
N VAL A 116 0.13 1.51 -19.33
CA VAL A 116 0.66 0.22 -19.81
C VAL A 116 -0.43 -0.79 -20.17
N ALA A 117 -1.67 -0.54 -19.73
CA ALA A 117 -2.86 -1.34 -20.03
C ALA A 117 -4.05 -0.42 -20.41
N PRO A 118 -3.99 0.32 -21.54
CA PRO A 118 -5.05 1.27 -21.91
C PRO A 118 -6.38 0.58 -22.24
N GLU A 119 -6.38 -0.68 -22.59
CA GLU A 119 -7.55 -1.51 -22.87
C GLU A 119 -8.51 -1.59 -21.67
N ILE A 120 -8.00 -1.60 -20.43
CA ILE A 120 -8.81 -1.66 -19.21
C ILE A 120 -9.58 -0.36 -18.91
N SER A 121 -9.44 0.68 -19.72
CA SER A 121 -9.98 2.03 -19.47
C SER A 121 -11.47 2.08 -19.15
N ARG A 122 -12.27 1.14 -19.69
CA ARG A 122 -13.71 1.02 -19.39
C ARG A 122 -14.01 0.55 -17.97
N ARG A 123 -13.02 -0.05 -17.30
CA ARG A 123 -13.13 -0.70 -15.99
C ARG A 123 -12.15 -0.15 -14.96
N LEU A 124 -11.41 0.92 -15.29
CA LEU A 124 -10.35 1.45 -14.45
C LEU A 124 -10.80 2.67 -13.66
N ILE A 125 -10.48 2.64 -12.37
CA ILE A 125 -10.51 3.78 -11.46
C ILE A 125 -9.10 3.91 -10.88
N THR A 126 -8.39 4.99 -11.18
CA THR A 126 -7.09 5.28 -10.57
C THR A 126 -7.27 6.30 -9.45
N LEU A 127 -6.72 6.00 -8.28
CA LEU A 127 -6.74 6.90 -7.12
C LEU A 127 -5.36 7.54 -6.98
N VAL A 128 -5.32 8.86 -6.91
CA VAL A 128 -4.09 9.64 -6.67
C VAL A 128 -4.32 10.69 -5.60
N ALA A 129 -3.27 11.02 -4.85
CA ALA A 129 -3.33 12.07 -3.85
C ALA A 129 -1.95 12.68 -3.59
N THR A 130 -1.92 13.98 -3.34
CA THR A 130 -0.73 14.70 -2.88
C THR A 130 -0.40 14.44 -1.41
N SER A 131 -1.34 13.86 -0.67
CA SER A 131 -1.31 13.76 0.79
C SER A 131 -0.14 12.95 1.33
N LYS A 132 0.33 11.93 0.60
CA LYS A 132 1.45 11.09 1.01
C LYS A 132 2.79 11.75 0.68
N THR A 133 2.92 12.26 -0.53
CA THR A 133 4.13 12.91 -1.03
C THR A 133 4.47 14.17 -0.25
N PHE A 134 3.46 14.97 0.09
CA PHE A 134 3.65 16.30 0.68
C PHE A 134 3.27 16.37 2.18
N ASN A 135 3.08 15.23 2.82
CA ASN A 135 2.73 15.13 4.26
C ASN A 135 1.51 15.97 4.67
N ILE A 136 0.47 15.96 3.85
CA ILE A 136 -0.77 16.73 4.05
C ILE A 136 -2.01 15.82 4.16
N ALA A 137 -1.87 14.67 4.81
CA ALA A 137 -2.96 13.69 4.93
C ALA A 137 -4.20 14.25 5.63
N GLY A 138 -4.03 15.20 6.55
CA GLY A 138 -5.14 15.82 7.29
C GLY A 138 -6.09 16.68 6.45
N ILE A 139 -5.74 16.98 5.19
CA ILE A 139 -6.65 17.67 4.26
C ILE A 139 -7.71 16.75 3.63
N GLU A 140 -7.57 15.44 3.80
CA GLU A 140 -8.53 14.41 3.35
C GLU A 140 -8.99 14.59 1.89
N THR A 141 -8.04 14.93 0.99
CA THR A 141 -8.32 15.21 -0.41
C THR A 141 -7.52 14.28 -1.31
N GLY A 142 -8.21 13.67 -2.25
CA GLY A 142 -7.64 12.84 -3.32
C GLY A 142 -8.47 12.94 -4.59
N SER A 143 -7.95 12.43 -5.68
CA SER A 143 -8.58 12.44 -6.99
C SER A 143 -8.82 11.02 -7.49
N MET A 144 -9.97 10.82 -8.15
CA MET A 144 -10.29 9.60 -8.89
C MET A 144 -10.22 9.92 -10.38
N LEU A 145 -9.32 9.27 -11.10
CA LEU A 145 -9.20 9.36 -12.54
C LEU A 145 -9.98 8.18 -13.14
N ILE A 146 -11.07 8.48 -13.83
CA ILE A 146 -11.97 7.47 -14.42
C ILE A 146 -12.15 7.82 -15.88
N PRO A 147 -11.45 7.13 -16.82
CA PRO A 147 -11.53 7.43 -18.24
C PRO A 147 -12.93 7.22 -18.81
N ASP A 148 -13.59 6.12 -18.49
CA ASP A 148 -14.91 5.79 -19.02
C ASP A 148 -16.00 6.72 -18.47
N PRO A 149 -16.78 7.41 -19.35
CA PRO A 149 -17.82 8.35 -18.92
C PRO A 149 -18.98 7.68 -18.15
N ALA A 150 -19.36 6.45 -18.51
CA ALA A 150 -20.48 5.75 -17.87
C ALA A 150 -20.09 5.32 -16.45
N LEU A 151 -18.88 4.76 -16.28
CA LEU A 151 -18.33 4.42 -14.97
C LEU A 151 -18.17 5.68 -14.11
N ARG A 152 -17.61 6.76 -14.66
CA ARG A 152 -17.45 8.03 -13.97
C ARG A 152 -18.78 8.61 -13.48
N GLN A 153 -19.82 8.58 -14.33
CA GLN A 153 -21.16 9.04 -13.96
C GLN A 153 -21.77 8.16 -12.84
N ARG A 154 -21.58 6.84 -12.91
CA ARG A 154 -22.03 5.90 -11.86
C ARG A 154 -21.40 6.23 -10.50
N VAL A 155 -20.07 6.46 -10.46
CA VAL A 155 -19.35 6.85 -9.25
C VAL A 155 -19.81 8.24 -8.76
N ALA A 156 -19.96 9.20 -9.67
CA ALA A 156 -20.41 10.55 -9.34
C ALA A 156 -21.81 10.58 -8.70
N ARG A 157 -22.75 9.76 -9.21
CA ARG A 157 -24.11 9.65 -8.64
C ARG A 157 -24.08 9.18 -7.17
N VAL A 158 -23.29 8.13 -6.87
CA VAL A 158 -23.16 7.65 -5.49
C VAL A 158 -22.53 8.70 -4.59
N ARG A 159 -21.42 9.33 -5.04
CA ARG A 159 -20.79 10.43 -4.30
C ARG A 159 -21.77 11.55 -3.98
N HIS A 160 -22.57 11.96 -4.97
CA HIS A 160 -23.59 13.01 -4.79
C HIS A 160 -24.68 12.58 -3.81
N ALA A 161 -25.19 11.33 -3.94
CA ALA A 161 -26.20 10.81 -3.03
C ALA A 161 -25.73 10.72 -1.58
N MET A 162 -24.44 10.49 -1.36
CA MET A 162 -23.80 10.48 -0.03
C MET A 162 -23.42 11.87 0.47
N ASN A 163 -23.71 12.93 -0.29
CA ASN A 163 -23.33 14.31 0.00
C ASN A 163 -21.82 14.50 0.26
N ILE A 164 -20.99 13.72 -0.41
CA ILE A 164 -19.52 13.83 -0.30
C ILE A 164 -19.05 14.99 -1.18
N SER A 165 -18.56 16.05 -0.54
CA SER A 165 -17.94 17.21 -1.19
C SER A 165 -16.44 17.29 -0.89
N ASN A 166 -15.69 17.97 -1.75
CA ASN A 166 -14.28 18.19 -1.51
C ASN A 166 -14.08 19.35 -0.52
N ASN A 167 -13.10 19.19 0.35
CA ASN A 167 -12.58 20.27 1.16
C ASN A 167 -11.88 21.30 0.25
N ARG A 168 -12.33 22.57 0.30
CA ARG A 168 -11.76 23.63 -0.54
C ARG A 168 -10.28 23.90 -0.25
N PHE A 169 -9.88 23.89 1.02
CA PHE A 169 -8.46 24.04 1.38
C PHE A 169 -7.63 22.87 0.88
N GLY A 170 -8.18 21.66 0.93
CA GLY A 170 -7.54 20.47 0.37
C GLY A 170 -7.30 20.58 -1.13
N MET A 171 -8.24 21.14 -1.91
CA MET A 171 -8.05 21.37 -3.34
C MET A 171 -6.96 22.41 -3.60
N LEU A 172 -6.93 23.53 -2.85
CA LEU A 172 -5.92 24.57 -2.98
C LEU A 172 -4.51 24.03 -2.59
N MET A 173 -4.43 23.25 -1.53
CA MET A 173 -3.17 22.64 -1.11
C MET A 173 -2.68 21.59 -2.13
N ALA A 174 -3.59 20.79 -2.69
CA ALA A 174 -3.23 19.83 -3.73
C ALA A 174 -2.73 20.53 -5.00
N GLU A 175 -3.38 21.63 -5.42
CA GLU A 175 -2.94 22.45 -6.55
C GLU A 175 -1.56 23.06 -6.28
N ALA A 176 -1.35 23.66 -5.11
CA ALA A 176 -0.07 24.25 -4.73
C ALA A 176 1.06 23.20 -4.70
N ALA A 177 0.78 22.02 -4.15
CA ALA A 177 1.72 20.91 -4.10
C ALA A 177 2.14 20.44 -5.50
N TYR A 178 1.18 20.24 -6.42
CA TYR A 178 1.49 19.83 -7.80
C TYR A 178 2.19 20.93 -8.62
N ARG A 179 1.93 22.21 -8.32
CA ARG A 179 2.55 23.33 -9.06
C ARG A 179 3.95 23.69 -8.57
N GLY A 180 4.23 23.51 -7.30
CA GLY A 180 5.46 24.03 -6.69
C GLY A 180 6.18 23.05 -5.79
N GLY A 181 5.81 21.77 -5.79
CA GLY A 181 6.36 20.79 -4.87
C GLY A 181 7.59 20.02 -5.36
N ASP A 182 8.06 20.25 -6.58
CA ASP A 182 9.17 19.49 -7.18
C ASP A 182 10.44 19.55 -6.32
N GLU A 183 10.84 20.75 -5.87
CA GLU A 183 12.02 20.91 -5.01
C GLU A 183 11.91 20.16 -3.67
N TRP A 184 10.70 20.06 -3.13
CA TRP A 184 10.43 19.25 -1.94
C TRP A 184 10.66 17.78 -2.22
N LEU A 185 10.08 17.25 -3.30
CA LEU A 185 10.19 15.85 -3.67
C LEU A 185 11.64 15.45 -3.98
N ASP A 186 12.36 16.29 -4.73
CA ASP A 186 13.77 16.08 -5.06
C ASP A 186 14.68 15.96 -3.81
N LYS A 187 14.31 16.65 -2.73
CA LYS A 187 15.03 16.55 -1.44
C LYS A 187 14.50 15.40 -0.58
N LEU A 188 13.22 15.10 -0.65
CA LEU A 188 12.59 14.08 0.16
C LEU A 188 13.06 12.67 -0.19
N ILE A 189 13.15 12.33 -1.48
CA ILE A 189 13.52 10.98 -1.91
C ILE A 189 14.92 10.58 -1.43
N PRO A 190 15.99 11.37 -1.63
CA PRO A 190 17.31 11.05 -1.07
C PRO A 190 17.31 10.94 0.47
N TYR A 191 16.51 11.78 1.14
CA TYR A 191 16.37 11.73 2.59
C TYR A 191 15.72 10.41 3.07
N LEU A 192 14.66 9.98 2.43
CA LEU A 192 14.00 8.71 2.72
C LEU A 192 14.91 7.51 2.38
N ASP A 193 15.69 7.60 1.31
CA ASP A 193 16.67 6.55 0.96
C ASP A 193 17.79 6.43 2.01
N ALA A 194 18.24 7.54 2.58
CA ALA A 194 19.18 7.52 3.70
C ALA A 194 18.57 6.84 4.93
N ASN A 195 17.32 7.18 5.26
CA ASN A 195 16.58 6.52 6.35
C ASN A 195 16.36 5.02 6.09
N ARG A 196 16.06 4.63 4.85
CA ARG A 196 15.94 3.22 4.45
C ARG A 196 17.24 2.46 4.69
N LYS A 197 18.38 3.03 4.31
CA LYS A 197 19.70 2.42 4.52
C LYS A 197 20.01 2.23 6.01
N LEU A 198 19.75 3.25 6.83
CA LEU A 198 19.93 3.19 8.27
C LEU A 198 19.07 2.08 8.90
N LEU A 199 17.79 1.97 8.50
CA LEU A 199 16.93 0.87 8.98
C LEU A 199 17.46 -0.49 8.53
N ASN A 200 17.88 -0.65 7.27
CA ASN A 200 18.41 -1.92 6.76
C ASN A 200 19.67 -2.35 7.53
N GLU A 201 20.62 -1.44 7.75
CA GLU A 201 21.84 -1.71 8.53
C GLU A 201 21.52 -2.19 9.95
N ALA A 202 20.55 -1.55 10.61
CA ALA A 202 20.13 -1.97 11.94
C ALA A 202 19.47 -3.35 11.95
N ILE A 203 18.61 -3.65 10.96
CA ILE A 203 17.92 -4.96 10.84
C ILE A 203 18.94 -6.06 10.52
N ASP A 204 19.88 -5.80 9.62
CA ASP A 204 20.94 -6.78 9.24
C ASP A 204 21.85 -7.15 10.42
N GLY A 205 21.95 -6.29 11.43
CA GLY A 205 22.68 -6.54 12.68
C GLY A 205 21.96 -7.44 13.69
N ILE A 206 20.68 -7.79 13.45
CA ILE A 206 19.87 -8.60 14.40
C ILE A 206 19.51 -9.94 13.76
N GLN A 207 20.05 -11.03 14.31
CA GLN A 207 19.80 -12.37 13.77
C GLN A 207 18.31 -12.72 13.81
N GLY A 208 17.80 -13.20 12.68
CA GLY A 208 16.40 -13.62 12.56
C GLY A 208 15.41 -12.52 12.18
N LEU A 209 15.86 -11.26 12.09
CA LEU A 209 15.10 -10.21 11.44
C LEU A 209 15.44 -10.12 9.96
N SER A 210 14.46 -9.76 9.15
CA SER A 210 14.68 -9.40 7.76
C SER A 210 13.75 -8.27 7.34
N VAL A 211 14.17 -7.47 6.37
CA VAL A 211 13.34 -6.40 5.82
C VAL A 211 13.08 -6.65 4.34
N MET A 212 11.83 -6.49 3.92
CA MET A 212 11.47 -6.56 2.50
C MET A 212 12.12 -5.40 1.74
N ASN A 213 12.58 -5.67 0.52
CA ASN A 213 13.21 -4.64 -0.30
C ASN A 213 12.24 -3.46 -0.54
N LEU A 214 12.55 -2.31 0.05
CA LEU A 214 11.73 -1.11 -0.03
C LEU A 214 12.05 -0.35 -1.33
N GLU A 215 11.24 -0.59 -2.36
CA GLU A 215 11.36 0.02 -3.69
C GLU A 215 10.61 1.34 -3.79
N ALA A 216 9.59 1.53 -2.93
CA ALA A 216 8.73 2.70 -2.89
C ALA A 216 8.10 2.89 -1.52
N THR A 217 7.46 4.02 -1.32
CA THR A 217 6.85 4.45 -0.06
C THR A 217 7.89 4.82 1.01
N TYR A 218 7.44 5.08 2.21
CA TYR A 218 8.26 5.26 3.42
C TYR A 218 7.87 4.25 4.50
N LEU A 219 7.34 3.09 4.08
CA LEU A 219 6.76 2.09 4.95
C LEU A 219 7.54 0.78 4.78
N ALA A 220 8.43 0.49 5.71
CA ALA A 220 9.29 -0.68 5.67
C ALA A 220 8.58 -1.87 6.34
N TRP A 221 8.60 -3.02 5.68
CA TRP A 221 8.01 -4.28 6.16
C TRP A 221 9.10 -5.18 6.70
N VAL A 222 9.08 -5.38 8.01
CA VAL A 222 10.09 -6.16 8.74
C VAL A 222 9.47 -7.47 9.21
N ASP A 223 10.12 -8.58 8.89
CA ASP A 223 9.75 -9.93 9.28
C ASP A 223 10.58 -10.38 10.48
N PHE A 224 9.91 -10.87 11.51
CA PHE A 224 10.47 -11.39 12.76
C PHE A 224 10.44 -12.93 12.83
N SER A 225 9.95 -13.59 11.79
CA SER A 225 9.77 -15.06 11.80
C SER A 225 11.07 -15.83 12.06
N GLY A 226 12.20 -15.33 11.56
CA GLY A 226 13.52 -15.95 11.75
C GLY A 226 14.03 -15.89 13.19
N THR A 227 13.44 -15.12 14.09
CA THR A 227 13.79 -15.07 15.52
C THR A 227 13.31 -16.30 16.30
N GLY A 228 12.36 -17.05 15.74
CA GLY A 228 11.69 -18.13 16.46
C GLY A 228 10.73 -17.70 17.58
N MET A 229 10.58 -16.39 17.80
CA MET A 229 9.71 -15.83 18.83
C MET A 229 8.24 -15.90 18.41
N LYS A 230 7.36 -16.02 19.41
CA LYS A 230 5.94 -15.79 19.22
C LYS A 230 5.67 -14.29 19.04
N ARG A 231 4.59 -13.97 18.34
CA ARG A 231 4.17 -12.59 18.08
C ARG A 231 4.11 -11.72 19.34
N GLU A 232 3.51 -12.23 20.42
CA GLU A 232 3.34 -11.51 21.67
C GLU A 232 4.69 -11.15 22.31
N GLU A 233 5.69 -12.03 22.16
CA GLU A 233 7.03 -11.86 22.73
C GLU A 233 7.79 -10.71 22.06
N PHE A 234 7.90 -10.68 20.72
CA PHE A 234 8.61 -9.59 20.08
C PHE A 234 7.84 -8.26 20.16
N ILE A 235 6.51 -8.26 20.20
CA ILE A 235 5.72 -7.05 20.44
C ILE A 235 5.98 -6.49 21.84
N GLU A 236 6.07 -7.33 22.85
CA GLU A 236 6.38 -6.91 24.22
C GLU A 236 7.78 -6.30 24.31
N ARG A 237 8.79 -6.92 23.66
CA ARG A 237 10.14 -6.36 23.58
C ARG A 237 10.16 -4.97 22.95
N LEU A 238 9.45 -4.81 21.81
CA LEU A 238 9.33 -3.51 21.15
C LEU A 238 8.68 -2.46 22.05
N ARG A 239 7.59 -2.82 22.74
CA ARG A 239 6.91 -1.91 23.68
C ARG A 239 7.78 -1.52 24.85
N HIS A 240 8.57 -2.46 25.38
CA HIS A 240 9.46 -2.22 26.53
C HIS A 240 10.49 -1.12 26.20
N VAL A 241 10.98 -1.09 24.97
CA VAL A 241 11.92 -0.04 24.52
C VAL A 241 11.21 1.20 23.90
N GLY A 242 9.88 1.28 24.00
CA GLY A 242 9.10 2.42 23.53
C GLY A 242 8.92 2.49 22.02
N LEU A 243 9.00 1.36 21.32
CA LEU A 243 8.73 1.25 19.89
C LEU A 243 7.32 0.69 19.65
N ALA A 244 6.54 1.34 18.76
CA ALA A 244 5.18 0.95 18.42
C ALA A 244 4.96 0.96 16.88
N PRO A 245 5.68 0.13 16.11
CA PRO A 245 5.38 -0.02 14.69
C PRO A 245 3.99 -0.64 14.49
N SER A 246 3.45 -0.54 13.27
CA SER A 246 2.15 -1.13 12.97
C SER A 246 2.25 -2.65 12.92
N GLU A 247 1.36 -3.35 13.65
CA GLU A 247 1.32 -4.82 13.66
C GLU A 247 0.91 -5.35 12.28
N GLY A 248 1.70 -6.30 11.77
CA GLY A 248 1.54 -6.82 10.41
C GLY A 248 0.24 -7.60 10.20
N ARG A 249 -0.28 -8.25 11.23
CA ARG A 249 -1.58 -8.94 11.23
C ARG A 249 -2.74 -8.03 10.81
N ALA A 250 -2.65 -6.72 11.05
CA ALA A 250 -3.67 -5.78 10.62
C ALA A 250 -3.80 -5.69 9.09
N PHE A 251 -2.76 -6.07 8.33
CA PHE A 251 -2.70 -6.03 6.88
C PHE A 251 -3.16 -7.33 6.21
N GLY A 252 -3.22 -8.40 6.97
CA GLY A 252 -3.60 -9.75 6.54
C GLY A 252 -2.97 -10.83 7.40
N PRO A 253 -3.50 -12.06 7.37
CA PRO A 253 -2.98 -13.16 8.19
C PRO A 253 -1.51 -13.50 7.87
N GLU A 254 -1.05 -13.26 6.64
CA GLU A 254 0.33 -13.48 6.22
C GLU A 254 1.33 -12.54 6.94
N GLY A 255 0.83 -11.47 7.54
CA GLY A 255 1.62 -10.52 8.33
C GLY A 255 1.74 -10.85 9.81
N GLU A 256 1.35 -12.07 10.27
CA GLU A 256 1.29 -12.44 11.70
C GLU A 256 2.60 -12.16 12.44
N LEU A 257 3.74 -12.49 11.82
CA LEU A 257 5.07 -12.29 12.41
C LEU A 257 5.83 -11.09 11.83
N CYS A 258 5.10 -10.12 11.25
CA CYS A 258 5.71 -8.95 10.65
C CYS A 258 5.28 -7.66 11.35
N MET A 259 6.10 -6.62 11.18
CA MET A 259 5.81 -5.27 11.64
C MET A 259 6.09 -4.26 10.52
N ARG A 260 5.25 -3.22 10.41
CA ARG A 260 5.47 -2.14 9.45
C ARG A 260 6.03 -0.90 10.16
N PHE A 261 7.25 -0.51 9.82
CA PHE A 261 7.91 0.68 10.30
C PHE A 261 7.67 1.86 9.36
N ASN A 262 7.40 3.04 9.91
CA ASN A 262 7.35 4.29 9.16
C ASN A 262 8.70 5.01 9.30
N ILE A 263 9.42 5.15 8.19
CA ILE A 263 10.74 5.79 8.16
C ILE A 263 10.69 7.28 7.76
N ALA A 264 9.48 7.85 7.54
CA ALA A 264 9.33 9.27 7.22
C ALA A 264 9.38 10.13 8.50
N CYS A 265 10.50 10.11 9.16
CA CYS A 265 10.79 10.90 10.35
C CYS A 265 12.18 11.52 10.27
N ARG A 266 12.53 12.36 11.25
CA ARG A 266 13.89 12.93 11.32
C ARG A 266 14.92 11.81 11.48
N HIS A 267 16.05 11.93 10.79
CA HIS A 267 17.13 10.95 10.81
C HIS A 267 17.57 10.58 12.23
N ALA A 268 17.80 11.60 13.09
CA ALA A 268 18.18 11.37 14.48
C ALA A 268 17.12 10.60 15.30
N LEU A 269 15.83 10.74 14.97
CA LEU A 269 14.77 9.97 15.64
C LEU A 269 14.77 8.52 15.17
N LEU A 270 15.04 8.29 13.88
CA LEU A 270 15.15 6.92 13.34
C LEU A 270 16.39 6.24 13.90
N ASP A 271 17.52 6.94 13.99
CA ASP A 271 18.76 6.44 14.58
C ASP A 271 18.54 5.99 16.04
N GLU A 272 17.91 6.85 16.86
CA GLU A 272 17.49 6.48 18.22
C GLU A 272 16.55 5.26 18.25
N ALA A 273 15.59 5.21 17.34
CA ALA A 273 14.66 4.07 17.26
C ALA A 273 15.38 2.77 16.89
N MET A 274 16.37 2.83 16.01
CA MET A 274 17.17 1.66 15.62
C MET A 274 18.10 1.21 16.74
N ALA A 275 18.70 2.13 17.49
CA ALA A 275 19.44 1.78 18.70
C ALA A 275 18.57 1.06 19.74
N ARG A 276 17.35 1.56 19.99
CA ARG A 276 16.38 0.91 20.87
C ARG A 276 15.93 -0.46 20.36
N LEU A 277 15.80 -0.61 19.03
CA LEU A 277 15.51 -1.91 18.41
C LEU A 277 16.66 -2.90 18.67
N ALA A 278 17.90 -2.48 18.50
CA ALA A 278 19.07 -3.31 18.80
C ALA A 278 19.10 -3.72 20.29
N ASP A 279 18.81 -2.78 21.20
CA ASP A 279 18.72 -3.06 22.64
C ASP A 279 17.65 -4.12 22.97
N ALA A 280 16.51 -4.09 22.29
CA ALA A 280 15.41 -5.05 22.51
C ALA A 280 15.78 -6.49 22.10
N PHE A 281 16.78 -6.67 21.25
CA PHE A 281 17.20 -7.95 20.65
C PHE A 281 18.71 -8.20 20.82
N THR A 282 19.32 -7.71 21.93
CA THR A 282 20.75 -7.92 22.23
C THR A 282 21.17 -9.38 22.30
N ASP A 283 20.24 -10.27 22.65
CA ASP A 283 20.43 -11.72 22.66
C ASP A 283 20.49 -12.38 21.28
N LEU A 284 20.21 -11.61 20.21
CA LEU A 284 20.23 -12.04 18.81
C LEU A 284 21.29 -11.30 17.95
N GLN A 285 22.21 -10.57 18.58
CA GLN A 285 23.29 -9.85 17.89
C GLN A 285 24.53 -10.70 17.68
#